data_ad348d6bb2c6e578abcbd55ba3fcc1a5
#
_entry.id   ad348d6bb2c6e578abcbd55ba3fcc1a5
#
_cell.length_a   1.000
_cell.length_b   1.000
_cell.length_c   1.000
_cell.angle_alpha   90.00
_cell.angle_beta   90.00
_cell.angle_gamma   90.00
#
_symmetry.space_group_name_H-M   'P 1'
#
loop_
_entity.id
_entity.type
_entity.pdbx_description
1 polymer ?
#
loop_
_entity_poly.entity_id
_entity_poly.type
_entity_poly.pdbx_seq_one_letter_code
_entity_poly.pdbx_strand_id
1 'polypeptide(L)'
;TLDPDSRLKPFENEIWGLIAAGKSIIVAAQGDMNKALELSRQTLRLLSEENDFAHSFALLNQGITLSINGKLTKAIRVLRETINTGEKSGNWFAMMIARINLGEILIDNGQLDQAMILFEQSIKFSSTTPGKNSTLESLFFKEISDIYLARNQLDEARQYLQKSIEKSGNSLPSFNEFDTHIRMAHLFHCQGNFLQSKSELTLARQLSITSQARLDDMILDLYEVKWALQRGQISSAQKLMQKLGLDEKTSLRELRSIPFTMADNALIIIARSLLTQGRLQNDPEKLNLAIEKLNELVPLLIDAGMVEHLIEVYILLSLAYHELNKNDEMLTTVNTALKTAEPEEFRQLFLDEGIPMSQILIHYLAALKQNKFRDNLPSKNFVTDLLFRLTNKDFDLKKNEKESEPVSDEDVLIVELLTARENEILQLVGKGCSNHEIALELHISVNTVKRHLNNAFMKLGVSTRTRAIRVARQQGFIK
;
A
#
# COMPACT_ATOMS: atom_id res chain seq x y z
N THR A 1 14.63 -22.35 -39.68
CA THR A 1 14.89 -21.03 -40.33
C THR A 1 14.50 -21.13 -41.79
N LEU A 2 13.62 -20.21 -42.25
CA LEU A 2 13.22 -20.11 -43.65
C LEU A 2 14.38 -19.55 -44.50
N ASP A 3 14.34 -19.87 -45.80
CA ASP A 3 15.26 -19.29 -46.78
C ASP A 3 15.25 -17.75 -46.67
N PRO A 4 16.40 -17.04 -46.64
CA PRO A 4 16.49 -15.59 -46.57
C PRO A 4 15.62 -14.83 -47.58
N ASP A 5 15.40 -15.41 -48.75
CA ASP A 5 14.60 -14.82 -49.83
C ASP A 5 13.12 -15.28 -49.84
N SER A 6 12.71 -16.02 -48.82
CA SER A 6 11.33 -16.51 -48.72
C SER A 6 10.34 -15.38 -48.42
N ARG A 7 9.22 -15.34 -49.18
CA ARG A 7 8.06 -14.45 -48.91
C ARG A 7 7.45 -14.63 -47.52
N LEU A 8 7.80 -15.73 -46.84
CA LEU A 8 7.35 -16.01 -45.45
C LEU A 8 8.29 -15.43 -44.40
N LYS A 9 9.43 -14.84 -44.77
CA LYS A 9 10.38 -14.28 -43.80
C LYS A 9 9.80 -13.19 -42.89
N PRO A 10 8.97 -12.26 -43.40
CA PRO A 10 8.31 -11.29 -42.51
C PRO A 10 7.43 -11.97 -41.46
N PHE A 11 6.67 -13.02 -41.81
CA PHE A 11 5.84 -13.78 -40.87
C PHE A 11 6.69 -14.53 -39.83
N GLU A 12 7.86 -15.07 -40.22
CA GLU A 12 8.79 -15.70 -39.27
C GLU A 12 9.26 -14.67 -38.24
N ASN A 13 9.65 -13.48 -38.68
CA ASN A 13 10.06 -12.41 -37.76
C ASN A 13 8.94 -11.97 -36.81
N GLU A 14 7.71 -11.81 -37.31
CA GLU A 14 6.57 -11.47 -36.47
C GLU A 14 6.29 -12.54 -35.39
N ILE A 15 6.32 -13.82 -35.76
CA ILE A 15 6.15 -14.93 -34.80
C ILE A 15 7.25 -14.89 -33.72
N TRP A 16 8.52 -14.76 -34.16
CA TRP A 16 9.63 -14.68 -33.21
C TRP A 16 9.55 -13.42 -32.32
N GLY A 17 9.07 -12.30 -32.86
CA GLY A 17 8.83 -11.07 -32.13
C GLY A 17 7.77 -11.23 -31.05
N LEU A 18 6.64 -11.86 -31.37
CA LEU A 18 5.58 -12.14 -30.39
C LEU A 18 6.04 -13.14 -29.31
N ILE A 19 6.81 -14.17 -29.70
CA ILE A 19 7.43 -15.11 -28.75
C ILE A 19 8.41 -14.37 -27.82
N ALA A 20 9.23 -13.46 -28.36
CA ALA A 20 10.16 -12.67 -27.55
C ALA A 20 9.41 -11.75 -26.56
N ALA A 21 8.29 -11.12 -26.99
CA ALA A 21 7.44 -10.31 -26.15
C ALA A 21 6.86 -11.12 -24.96
N GLY A 22 6.25 -12.27 -25.25
CA GLY A 22 5.71 -13.14 -24.21
C GLY A 22 6.80 -13.65 -23.24
N LYS A 23 7.96 -14.06 -23.77
CA LYS A 23 9.09 -14.47 -22.93
C LYS A 23 9.63 -13.34 -22.06
N SER A 24 9.66 -12.10 -22.57
CA SER A 24 10.09 -10.93 -21.80
C SER A 24 9.26 -10.73 -20.53
N ILE A 25 7.94 -10.83 -20.67
CA ILE A 25 7.01 -10.70 -19.53
C ILE A 25 7.21 -11.83 -18.50
N ILE A 26 7.31 -13.09 -18.98
CA ILE A 26 7.54 -14.25 -18.11
C ILE A 26 8.85 -14.14 -17.36
N VAL A 27 9.93 -13.77 -18.06
CA VAL A 27 11.27 -13.66 -17.46
C VAL A 27 11.34 -12.48 -16.48
N ALA A 28 10.61 -11.38 -16.74
CA ALA A 28 10.44 -10.29 -15.78
C ALA A 28 9.74 -10.77 -14.49
N ALA A 29 8.65 -11.52 -14.63
CA ALA A 29 7.94 -12.11 -13.49
C ALA A 29 8.78 -13.11 -12.69
N GLN A 30 9.77 -13.75 -13.33
CA GLN A 30 10.77 -14.62 -12.69
C GLN A 30 11.91 -13.84 -12.01
N GLY A 31 11.96 -12.51 -12.17
CA GLY A 31 12.96 -11.63 -11.54
C GLY A 31 14.24 -11.40 -12.35
N ASP A 32 14.37 -11.91 -13.59
CA ASP A 32 15.53 -11.64 -14.46
C ASP A 32 15.30 -10.39 -15.34
N MET A 33 15.43 -9.23 -14.73
CA MET A 33 15.19 -7.94 -15.39
C MET A 33 16.13 -7.68 -16.57
N ASN A 34 17.37 -8.15 -16.52
CA ASN A 34 18.35 -7.93 -17.61
C ASN A 34 17.92 -8.68 -18.87
N LYS A 35 17.53 -9.95 -18.70
CA LYS A 35 17.06 -10.77 -19.81
C LYS A 35 15.70 -10.30 -20.34
N ALA A 36 14.82 -9.81 -19.48
CA ALA A 36 13.56 -9.20 -19.88
C ALA A 36 13.79 -7.98 -20.79
N LEU A 37 14.72 -7.10 -20.43
CA LEU A 37 15.11 -5.93 -21.25
C LEU A 37 15.72 -6.35 -22.60
N GLU A 38 16.54 -7.39 -22.64
CA GLU A 38 17.12 -7.90 -23.89
C GLU A 38 16.03 -8.44 -24.82
N LEU A 39 15.11 -9.25 -24.30
CA LEU A 39 13.97 -9.79 -25.05
C LEU A 39 13.03 -8.67 -25.54
N SER A 40 12.78 -7.65 -24.73
CA SER A 40 12.00 -6.48 -25.15
C SER A 40 12.65 -5.74 -26.33
N ARG A 41 13.97 -5.55 -26.31
CA ARG A 41 14.69 -4.97 -27.44
C ARG A 41 14.65 -5.87 -28.69
N GLN A 42 14.69 -7.18 -28.50
CA GLN A 42 14.53 -8.14 -29.61
C GLN A 42 13.12 -8.05 -30.21
N THR A 43 12.08 -7.93 -29.38
CA THR A 43 10.71 -7.73 -29.83
C THR A 43 10.59 -6.52 -30.75
N LEU A 44 11.12 -5.36 -30.33
CA LEU A 44 11.11 -4.13 -31.16
C LEU A 44 11.84 -4.25 -32.47
N ARG A 45 12.88 -5.10 -32.55
CA ARG A 45 13.64 -5.32 -33.83
C ARG A 45 12.93 -6.27 -34.79
N LEU A 46 12.12 -7.19 -34.25
CA LEU A 46 11.48 -8.22 -35.05
C LEU A 46 10.07 -7.85 -35.52
N LEU A 47 9.34 -7.06 -34.71
CA LEU A 47 7.99 -6.59 -35.04
C LEU A 47 8.08 -5.30 -35.86
N SER A 48 7.52 -5.34 -37.07
CA SER A 48 7.56 -4.23 -38.03
C SER A 48 6.71 -3.04 -37.55
N GLU A 49 7.24 -1.83 -37.72
CA GLU A 49 6.48 -0.58 -37.50
C GLU A 49 5.39 -0.37 -38.56
N GLU A 50 5.51 -1.01 -39.74
CA GLU A 50 4.51 -0.95 -40.82
C GLU A 50 3.24 -1.77 -40.48
N ASN A 51 3.35 -2.74 -39.56
CA ASN A 51 2.25 -3.52 -39.08
C ASN A 51 1.80 -2.98 -37.70
N ASP A 52 0.90 -2.02 -37.69
CA ASP A 52 0.38 -1.37 -36.46
C ASP A 52 -0.12 -2.38 -35.42
N PHE A 53 -0.69 -3.53 -35.84
CA PHE A 53 -1.15 -4.57 -34.93
C PHE A 53 0.02 -5.24 -34.20
N ALA A 54 1.06 -5.68 -34.91
CA ALA A 54 2.24 -6.27 -34.31
C ALA A 54 3.06 -5.23 -33.54
N HIS A 55 3.18 -4.01 -34.07
CA HIS A 55 3.89 -2.91 -33.41
C HIS A 55 3.28 -2.54 -32.06
N SER A 56 1.95 -2.57 -31.94
CA SER A 56 1.29 -2.30 -30.64
C SER A 56 1.68 -3.31 -29.54
N PHE A 57 1.97 -4.56 -29.87
CA PHE A 57 2.52 -5.53 -28.91
C PHE A 57 3.97 -5.21 -28.52
N ALA A 58 4.78 -4.73 -29.47
CA ALA A 58 6.16 -4.32 -29.18
C ALA A 58 6.18 -3.12 -28.22
N LEU A 59 5.34 -2.13 -28.48
CA LEU A 59 5.17 -0.95 -27.60
C LEU A 59 4.64 -1.35 -26.23
N LEU A 60 3.64 -2.23 -26.15
CA LEU A 60 3.13 -2.75 -24.88
C LEU A 60 4.24 -3.37 -24.04
N ASN A 61 5.00 -4.29 -24.66
CA ASN A 61 6.11 -4.95 -23.98
C ASN A 61 7.17 -3.96 -23.51
N GLN A 62 7.49 -2.96 -24.33
CA GLN A 62 8.42 -1.89 -23.95
C GLN A 62 7.88 -1.06 -22.77
N GLY A 63 6.59 -0.69 -22.81
CA GLY A 63 5.94 0.08 -21.76
C GLY A 63 5.99 -0.65 -20.41
N ILE A 64 5.59 -1.91 -20.37
CA ILE A 64 5.64 -2.77 -19.17
C ILE A 64 7.08 -2.90 -18.67
N THR A 65 8.03 -3.19 -19.56
CA THR A 65 9.44 -3.35 -19.17
C THR A 65 10.03 -2.06 -18.59
N LEU A 66 9.66 -0.89 -19.12
CA LEU A 66 10.08 0.41 -18.58
C LEU A 66 9.47 0.67 -17.20
N SER A 67 8.20 0.32 -16.99
CA SER A 67 7.51 0.44 -15.69
C SER A 67 8.21 -0.40 -14.62
N ILE A 68 8.43 -1.68 -14.87
CA ILE A 68 9.12 -2.61 -13.97
C ILE A 68 10.51 -2.10 -13.57
N ASN A 69 11.21 -1.38 -14.47
CA ASN A 69 12.52 -0.79 -14.21
C ASN A 69 12.47 0.62 -13.59
N GLY A 70 11.34 1.08 -13.12
CA GLY A 70 11.17 2.39 -12.46
C GLY A 70 11.30 3.59 -13.41
N LYS A 71 11.27 3.38 -14.74
CA LYS A 71 11.35 4.47 -15.72
C LYS A 71 9.94 4.98 -16.09
N LEU A 72 9.18 5.38 -15.07
CA LEU A 72 7.73 5.61 -15.18
C LEU A 72 7.38 6.69 -16.21
N THR A 73 8.10 7.81 -16.27
CA THR A 73 7.86 8.87 -17.26
C THR A 73 7.97 8.36 -18.72
N LYS A 74 8.94 7.47 -18.98
CA LYS A 74 9.07 6.86 -20.31
C LYS A 74 8.01 5.82 -20.56
N ALA A 75 7.67 5.02 -19.55
CA ALA A 75 6.60 4.02 -19.62
C ALA A 75 5.26 4.68 -19.97
N ILE A 76 4.87 5.76 -19.30
CA ILE A 76 3.65 6.54 -19.59
C ILE A 76 3.57 6.93 -21.07
N ARG A 77 4.66 7.47 -21.63
CA ARG A 77 4.69 7.89 -23.04
C ARG A 77 4.45 6.70 -23.98
N VAL A 78 5.17 5.60 -23.75
CA VAL A 78 5.08 4.39 -24.59
C VAL A 78 3.71 3.71 -24.45
N LEU A 79 3.15 3.63 -23.23
CA LEU A 79 1.82 3.06 -23.02
C LEU A 79 0.72 3.91 -23.69
N ARG A 80 0.82 5.23 -23.66
CA ARG A 80 -0.11 6.10 -24.43
C ARG A 80 -0.01 5.87 -25.94
N GLU A 81 1.19 5.68 -26.45
CA GLU A 81 1.43 5.31 -27.85
C GLU A 81 0.85 3.94 -28.16
N THR A 82 1.02 2.95 -27.28
CA THR A 82 0.38 1.62 -27.37
C THR A 82 -1.14 1.72 -27.46
N ILE A 83 -1.77 2.55 -26.63
CA ILE A 83 -3.23 2.77 -26.65
C ILE A 83 -3.67 3.30 -28.01
N ASN A 84 -3.01 4.32 -28.53
CA ASN A 84 -3.35 4.94 -29.81
C ASN A 84 -3.14 3.98 -31.00
N THR A 85 -2.01 3.26 -31.02
CA THR A 85 -1.69 2.28 -32.07
C THR A 85 -2.62 1.08 -32.01
N GLY A 86 -2.92 0.58 -30.81
CA GLY A 86 -3.88 -0.51 -30.59
C GLY A 86 -5.30 -0.14 -31.03
N GLU A 87 -5.74 1.09 -30.78
CA GLU A 87 -7.04 1.60 -31.24
C GLU A 87 -7.12 1.65 -32.76
N LYS A 88 -6.10 2.20 -33.43
CA LYS A 88 -6.03 2.28 -34.90
C LYS A 88 -5.98 0.90 -35.56
N SER A 89 -5.19 -0.01 -35.04
CA SER A 89 -4.99 -1.36 -35.62
C SER A 89 -6.08 -2.36 -35.26
N GLY A 90 -6.99 -2.01 -34.32
CA GLY A 90 -7.95 -2.95 -33.77
C GLY A 90 -7.36 -3.96 -32.77
N ASN A 91 -6.13 -3.73 -32.29
CA ASN A 91 -5.52 -4.57 -31.24
C ASN A 91 -6.02 -4.16 -29.85
N TRP A 92 -7.27 -4.51 -29.61
CA TRP A 92 -7.97 -4.16 -28.36
C TRP A 92 -7.31 -4.77 -27.12
N PHE A 93 -6.67 -5.93 -27.26
CA PHE A 93 -5.96 -6.57 -26.15
C PHE A 93 -4.77 -5.72 -25.70
N ALA A 94 -3.89 -5.35 -26.62
CA ALA A 94 -2.73 -4.50 -26.32
C ALA A 94 -3.17 -3.16 -25.74
N MET A 95 -4.22 -2.54 -26.30
CA MET A 95 -4.80 -1.30 -25.82
C MET A 95 -5.31 -1.41 -24.38
N MET A 96 -6.08 -2.46 -24.07
CA MET A 96 -6.68 -2.62 -22.72
C MET A 96 -5.61 -2.91 -21.67
N ILE A 97 -4.63 -3.78 -21.96
CA ILE A 97 -3.50 -4.04 -21.06
C ILE A 97 -2.64 -2.78 -20.86
N ALA A 98 -2.42 -1.98 -21.92
CA ALA A 98 -1.72 -0.71 -21.79
C ALA A 98 -2.46 0.29 -20.90
N ARG A 99 -3.80 0.32 -20.92
CA ARG A 99 -4.62 1.15 -20.04
C ARG A 99 -4.54 0.72 -18.59
N ILE A 100 -4.48 -0.60 -18.30
CA ILE A 100 -4.27 -1.11 -16.95
C ILE A 100 -2.92 -0.64 -16.42
N ASN A 101 -1.83 -0.94 -17.15
CA ASN A 101 -0.48 -0.56 -16.71
C ASN A 101 -0.31 0.97 -16.60
N LEU A 102 -0.93 1.75 -17.50
CA LEU A 102 -0.91 3.20 -17.39
C LEU A 102 -1.66 3.68 -16.13
N GLY A 103 -2.79 3.06 -15.80
CA GLY A 103 -3.57 3.39 -14.61
C GLY A 103 -2.82 3.04 -13.33
N GLU A 104 -2.14 1.89 -13.26
CA GLU A 104 -1.26 1.52 -12.14
C GLU A 104 -0.17 2.58 -11.93
N ILE A 105 0.51 3.00 -13.00
CA ILE A 105 1.52 4.07 -12.93
C ILE A 105 0.90 5.40 -12.47
N LEU A 106 -0.33 5.71 -12.88
CA LEU A 106 -1.02 6.92 -12.42
C LEU A 106 -1.35 6.86 -10.92
N ILE A 107 -1.72 5.68 -10.40
CA ILE A 107 -1.90 5.46 -8.95
C ILE A 107 -0.58 5.70 -8.21
N ASP A 108 0.51 5.05 -8.64
CA ASP A 108 1.84 5.23 -8.05
C ASP A 108 2.30 6.68 -8.05
N ASN A 109 1.98 7.41 -9.13
CA ASN A 109 2.28 8.85 -9.29
C ASN A 109 1.31 9.77 -8.51
N GLY A 110 0.41 9.22 -7.72
CA GLY A 110 -0.57 9.99 -6.96
C GLY A 110 -1.59 10.72 -7.82
N GLN A 111 -2.00 10.15 -8.95
CA GLN A 111 -2.99 10.71 -9.88
C GLN A 111 -4.25 9.84 -9.91
N LEU A 112 -4.85 9.62 -8.72
CA LEU A 112 -5.95 8.66 -8.53
C LEU A 112 -7.18 9.03 -9.37
N ASP A 113 -7.52 10.31 -9.47
CA ASP A 113 -8.66 10.76 -10.29
C ASP A 113 -8.45 10.49 -11.78
N GLN A 114 -7.22 10.66 -12.28
CA GLN A 114 -6.91 10.36 -13.68
C GLN A 114 -6.95 8.84 -13.94
N ALA A 115 -6.46 8.04 -13.01
CA ALA A 115 -6.55 6.58 -13.08
C ALA A 115 -8.02 6.12 -13.08
N MET A 116 -8.85 6.68 -12.19
CA MET A 116 -10.29 6.39 -12.11
C MET A 116 -10.98 6.66 -13.45
N ILE A 117 -10.79 7.86 -14.01
CA ILE A 117 -11.36 8.23 -15.32
C ILE A 117 -10.92 7.26 -16.42
N LEU A 118 -9.63 6.88 -16.45
CA LEU A 118 -9.09 5.95 -17.44
C LEU A 118 -9.77 4.57 -17.32
N PHE A 119 -9.94 4.06 -16.12
CA PHE A 119 -10.54 2.76 -15.87
C PHE A 119 -12.05 2.75 -16.19
N GLU A 120 -12.80 3.78 -15.79
CA GLU A 120 -14.22 3.91 -16.10
C GLU A 120 -14.47 4.00 -17.62
N GLN A 121 -13.66 4.79 -18.33
CA GLN A 121 -13.70 4.85 -19.80
C GLN A 121 -13.41 3.49 -20.43
N SER A 122 -12.50 2.73 -19.86
CA SER A 122 -12.11 1.39 -20.35
C SER A 122 -13.24 0.37 -20.16
N ILE A 123 -13.90 0.39 -19.02
CA ILE A 123 -15.08 -0.44 -18.73
C ILE A 123 -16.22 -0.08 -19.70
N LYS A 124 -16.51 1.21 -19.85
CA LYS A 124 -17.55 1.67 -20.81
C LYS A 124 -17.25 1.22 -22.23
N PHE A 125 -16.00 1.32 -22.67
CA PHE A 125 -15.58 0.87 -23.99
C PHE A 125 -15.78 -0.64 -24.16
N SER A 126 -15.41 -1.45 -23.18
CA SER A 126 -15.59 -2.91 -23.20
C SER A 126 -17.08 -3.29 -23.29
N SER A 127 -17.93 -2.65 -22.49
CA SER A 127 -19.36 -2.97 -22.42
C SER A 127 -20.16 -2.55 -23.68
N THR A 128 -19.69 -1.55 -24.43
CA THR A 128 -20.40 -1.01 -25.62
C THR A 128 -19.95 -1.62 -26.92
N THR A 129 -18.89 -2.43 -26.95
CA THR A 129 -18.33 -2.99 -28.18
C THR A 129 -18.59 -4.48 -28.30
N PRO A 130 -19.44 -4.93 -29.28
CA PRO A 130 -19.76 -6.35 -29.46
C PRO A 130 -18.51 -7.22 -29.68
N GLY A 131 -18.49 -8.41 -29.11
CA GLY A 131 -17.39 -9.39 -29.25
C GLY A 131 -16.14 -9.08 -28.45
N LYS A 132 -16.13 -8.01 -27.62
CA LYS A 132 -15.03 -7.71 -26.71
C LYS A 132 -15.22 -8.43 -25.37
N ASN A 133 -14.11 -8.93 -24.88
CA ASN A 133 -14.08 -9.84 -23.75
C ASN A 133 -14.41 -9.10 -22.43
N SER A 134 -15.62 -9.34 -21.89
CA SER A 134 -16.04 -8.80 -20.59
C SER A 134 -15.11 -9.22 -19.43
N THR A 135 -14.30 -10.22 -19.66
CA THR A 135 -13.34 -10.75 -18.68
C THR A 135 -12.23 -9.73 -18.36
N LEU A 136 -11.83 -8.88 -19.33
CA LEU A 136 -10.84 -7.81 -19.07
C LEU A 136 -11.43 -6.70 -18.16
N GLU A 137 -12.75 -6.58 -18.06
CA GLU A 137 -13.40 -5.63 -17.14
C GLU A 137 -13.06 -5.94 -15.68
N SER A 138 -12.88 -7.22 -15.34
CA SER A 138 -12.51 -7.64 -13.99
C SER A 138 -11.20 -7.00 -13.51
N LEU A 139 -10.23 -6.83 -14.42
CA LEU A 139 -8.96 -6.19 -14.10
C LEU A 139 -9.16 -4.71 -13.73
N PHE A 140 -9.99 -3.98 -14.48
CA PHE A 140 -10.27 -2.57 -14.16
C PHE A 140 -11.03 -2.42 -12.85
N PHE A 141 -11.99 -3.29 -12.56
CA PHE A 141 -12.69 -3.27 -11.26
C PHE A 141 -11.73 -3.49 -10.10
N LYS A 142 -10.76 -4.37 -10.26
CA LYS A 142 -9.69 -4.61 -9.29
C LYS A 142 -8.87 -3.34 -9.05
N GLU A 143 -8.40 -2.67 -10.11
CA GLU A 143 -7.61 -1.43 -9.98
C GLU A 143 -8.41 -0.27 -9.38
N ILE A 144 -9.70 -0.14 -9.71
CA ILE A 144 -10.58 0.85 -9.08
C ILE A 144 -10.70 0.60 -7.57
N SER A 145 -10.69 -0.68 -7.13
CA SER A 145 -10.72 -0.99 -5.70
C SER A 145 -9.51 -0.46 -4.93
N ASP A 146 -8.32 -0.39 -5.55
CA ASP A 146 -7.12 0.17 -4.92
C ASP A 146 -7.26 1.67 -4.69
N ILE A 147 -7.87 2.40 -5.64
CA ILE A 147 -8.16 3.82 -5.46
C ILE A 147 -9.08 4.04 -4.26
N TYR A 148 -10.15 3.24 -4.14
CA TYR A 148 -11.05 3.32 -2.99
C TYR A 148 -10.38 2.90 -1.67
N LEU A 149 -9.47 1.91 -1.70
CA LEU A 149 -8.65 1.52 -0.54
C LEU A 149 -7.74 2.67 -0.12
N ALA A 150 -7.01 3.29 -1.04
CA ALA A 150 -6.14 4.44 -0.76
C ALA A 150 -6.91 5.60 -0.10
N ARG A 151 -8.16 5.83 -0.52
CA ARG A 151 -9.08 6.85 0.03
C ARG A 151 -9.79 6.42 1.32
N ASN A 152 -9.56 5.20 1.80
CA ASN A 152 -10.30 4.60 2.94
C ASN A 152 -11.82 4.54 2.71
N GLN A 153 -12.25 4.31 1.48
CA GLN A 153 -13.65 4.05 1.09
C GLN A 153 -13.86 2.53 0.99
N LEU A 154 -13.88 1.87 2.16
CA LEU A 154 -13.76 0.41 2.26
C LEU A 154 -14.98 -0.35 1.72
N ASP A 155 -16.18 0.24 1.77
CA ASP A 155 -17.40 -0.39 1.25
C ASP A 155 -17.42 -0.36 -0.27
N GLU A 156 -17.00 0.74 -0.89
CA GLU A 156 -16.84 0.87 -2.33
C GLU A 156 -15.74 -0.06 -2.84
N ALA A 157 -14.60 -0.12 -2.16
CA ALA A 157 -13.52 -1.05 -2.49
C ALA A 157 -14.03 -2.50 -2.50
N ARG A 158 -14.81 -2.89 -1.48
CA ARG A 158 -15.43 -4.22 -1.41
C ARG A 158 -16.35 -4.50 -2.60
N GLN A 159 -17.22 -3.55 -2.96
CA GLN A 159 -18.15 -3.70 -4.08
C GLN A 159 -17.41 -3.90 -5.41
N TYR A 160 -16.31 -3.15 -5.62
CA TYR A 160 -15.52 -3.29 -6.84
C TYR A 160 -14.72 -4.59 -6.89
N LEU A 161 -14.19 -5.07 -5.77
CA LEU A 161 -13.58 -6.41 -5.68
C LEU A 161 -14.59 -7.52 -5.96
N GLN A 162 -15.82 -7.42 -5.46
CA GLN A 162 -16.88 -8.38 -5.77
C GLN A 162 -17.22 -8.38 -7.26
N LYS A 163 -17.37 -7.21 -7.89
CA LYS A 163 -17.56 -7.09 -9.34
C LYS A 163 -16.40 -7.71 -10.12
N SER A 164 -15.16 -7.54 -9.66
CA SER A 164 -13.98 -8.17 -10.26
C SER A 164 -14.10 -9.70 -10.25
N ILE A 165 -14.46 -10.28 -9.09
CA ILE A 165 -14.65 -11.74 -8.94
C ILE A 165 -15.78 -12.24 -9.85
N GLU A 166 -16.94 -11.59 -9.85
CA GLU A 166 -18.10 -11.96 -10.66
C GLU A 166 -17.79 -11.93 -12.17
N LYS A 167 -17.01 -10.94 -12.61
CA LYS A 167 -16.63 -10.77 -14.03
C LYS A 167 -15.48 -11.67 -14.46
N SER A 168 -14.61 -12.11 -13.56
CA SER A 168 -13.50 -13.02 -13.88
C SER A 168 -14.00 -14.35 -14.44
N GLY A 169 -15.11 -14.90 -13.93
CA GLY A 169 -15.64 -16.20 -14.35
C GLY A 169 -14.56 -17.30 -14.27
N ASN A 170 -14.80 -18.43 -14.92
CA ASN A 170 -13.83 -19.54 -15.03
C ASN A 170 -12.76 -19.29 -16.13
N SER A 171 -12.68 -18.10 -16.70
CA SER A 171 -11.97 -17.85 -17.97
C SER A 171 -10.67 -17.09 -17.86
N LEU A 172 -10.37 -16.48 -16.71
CA LEU A 172 -9.09 -15.80 -16.50
C LEU A 172 -8.09 -16.65 -15.71
N PRO A 173 -6.81 -16.56 -16.07
CA PRO A 173 -5.75 -17.31 -15.39
C PRO A 173 -5.67 -16.96 -13.89
N SER A 174 -5.13 -17.88 -13.11
CA SER A 174 -4.77 -17.78 -11.68
C SER A 174 -4.13 -16.44 -11.24
N PHE A 175 -3.55 -15.68 -12.16
CA PHE A 175 -2.94 -14.37 -11.91
C PHE A 175 -3.93 -13.32 -11.41
N ASN A 176 -5.12 -13.19 -12.03
CA ASN A 176 -6.11 -12.21 -11.57
C ASN A 176 -6.72 -12.61 -10.21
N GLU A 177 -6.87 -13.92 -9.97
CA GLU A 177 -7.33 -14.43 -8.68
C GLU A 177 -6.31 -14.15 -7.57
N PHE A 178 -5.02 -14.37 -7.84
CA PHE A 178 -3.92 -14.08 -6.92
C PHE A 178 -3.98 -12.63 -6.43
N ASP A 179 -3.98 -11.69 -7.36
CA ASP A 179 -4.04 -10.25 -7.05
C ASP A 179 -5.34 -9.87 -6.32
N THR A 180 -6.48 -10.45 -6.71
CA THR A 180 -7.76 -10.17 -6.06
C THR A 180 -7.75 -10.63 -4.60
N HIS A 181 -7.18 -11.80 -4.30
CA HIS A 181 -7.04 -12.27 -2.92
C HIS A 181 -6.12 -11.40 -2.08
N ILE A 182 -5.04 -10.85 -2.65
CA ILE A 182 -4.17 -9.88 -1.94
C ILE A 182 -4.97 -8.62 -1.58
N ARG A 183 -5.76 -8.07 -2.51
CA ARG A 183 -6.57 -6.88 -2.27
C ARG A 183 -7.70 -7.12 -1.27
N MET A 184 -8.33 -8.30 -1.32
CA MET A 184 -9.30 -8.71 -0.30
C MET A 184 -8.62 -8.83 1.07
N ALA A 185 -7.41 -9.40 1.13
CA ALA A 185 -6.66 -9.47 2.37
C ALA A 185 -6.32 -8.08 2.93
N HIS A 186 -5.94 -7.13 2.06
CA HIS A 186 -5.68 -5.74 2.43
C HIS A 186 -6.97 -5.06 2.93
N LEU A 187 -8.08 -5.19 2.22
CA LEU A 187 -9.39 -4.67 2.65
C LEU A 187 -9.77 -5.18 4.05
N PHE A 188 -9.66 -6.49 4.29
CA PHE A 188 -9.96 -7.06 5.60
C PHE A 188 -8.98 -6.61 6.69
N HIS A 189 -7.71 -6.38 6.31
CA HIS A 189 -6.73 -5.81 7.23
C HIS A 189 -7.12 -4.40 7.66
N CYS A 190 -7.47 -3.51 6.71
CA CYS A 190 -7.95 -2.15 6.98
C CYS A 190 -9.21 -2.14 7.85
N GLN A 191 -10.09 -3.14 7.72
CA GLN A 191 -11.28 -3.31 8.56
C GLN A 191 -10.98 -3.91 9.94
N GLY A 192 -9.72 -4.23 10.27
CA GLY A 192 -9.32 -4.92 11.50
C GLY A 192 -9.75 -6.39 11.56
N ASN A 193 -10.20 -6.98 10.46
CA ASN A 193 -10.61 -8.38 10.37
C ASN A 193 -9.43 -9.27 9.98
N PHE A 194 -8.48 -9.40 10.89
CA PHE A 194 -7.20 -10.09 10.64
C PHE A 194 -7.34 -11.58 10.35
N LEU A 195 -8.43 -12.22 10.80
CA LEU A 195 -8.66 -13.63 10.52
C LEU A 195 -9.00 -13.84 9.03
N GLN A 196 -9.91 -13.05 8.49
CA GLN A 196 -10.27 -13.10 7.08
C GLN A 196 -9.10 -12.63 6.20
N SER A 197 -8.38 -11.56 6.60
CA SER A 197 -7.17 -11.12 5.91
C SER A 197 -6.15 -12.26 5.76
N LYS A 198 -5.89 -13.02 6.83
CA LYS A 198 -4.98 -14.18 6.79
C LYS A 198 -5.52 -15.31 5.91
N SER A 199 -6.82 -15.56 5.91
CA SER A 199 -7.45 -16.55 5.03
C SER A 199 -7.22 -16.21 3.55
N GLU A 200 -7.44 -14.96 3.17
CA GLU A 200 -7.22 -14.49 1.80
C GLU A 200 -5.74 -14.61 1.38
N LEU A 201 -4.79 -14.23 2.25
CA LEU A 201 -3.36 -14.44 1.97
C LEU A 201 -3.01 -15.92 1.80
N THR A 202 -3.68 -16.82 2.53
CA THR A 202 -3.45 -18.26 2.38
C THR A 202 -3.92 -18.75 1.01
N LEU A 203 -5.07 -18.25 0.52
CA LEU A 203 -5.57 -18.56 -0.83
C LEU A 203 -4.61 -17.99 -1.90
N ALA A 204 -4.19 -16.75 -1.77
CA ALA A 204 -3.19 -16.17 -2.68
C ALA A 204 -1.90 -17.00 -2.71
N ARG A 205 -1.41 -17.47 -1.56
CA ARG A 205 -0.20 -18.31 -1.48
C ARG A 205 -0.38 -19.68 -2.15
N GLN A 206 -1.57 -20.27 -2.10
CA GLN A 206 -1.85 -21.51 -2.83
C GLN A 206 -1.78 -21.28 -4.35
N LEU A 207 -2.26 -20.13 -4.83
CA LEU A 207 -2.19 -19.75 -6.24
C LEU A 207 -0.76 -19.49 -6.70
N SER A 208 0.08 -18.82 -5.89
CA SER A 208 1.50 -18.55 -6.22
C SER A 208 2.31 -19.83 -6.38
N ILE A 209 2.06 -20.85 -5.55
CA ILE A 209 2.70 -22.16 -5.68
C ILE A 209 2.37 -22.81 -7.02
N THR A 210 1.13 -22.66 -7.48
CA THR A 210 0.68 -23.23 -8.74
C THR A 210 1.27 -22.52 -9.95
N SER A 211 1.45 -21.19 -9.88
CA SER A 211 2.03 -20.36 -10.94
C SER A 211 3.57 -20.46 -11.03
N GLN A 212 4.23 -20.96 -9.99
CA GLN A 212 5.69 -20.96 -9.84
C GLN A 212 6.35 -19.59 -10.01
N ALA A 213 5.60 -18.52 -9.74
CA ALA A 213 6.06 -17.14 -9.84
C ALA A 213 6.77 -16.72 -8.54
N ARG A 214 8.10 -16.68 -8.57
CA ARG A 214 8.93 -16.30 -7.41
C ARG A 214 8.58 -14.93 -6.82
N LEU A 215 8.19 -13.99 -7.67
CA LEU A 215 7.84 -12.63 -7.24
C LEU A 215 6.52 -12.59 -6.45
N ASP A 216 5.56 -13.47 -6.77
CA ASP A 216 4.28 -13.57 -6.07
C ASP A 216 4.50 -13.92 -4.59
N ASP A 217 5.37 -14.89 -4.29
CA ASP A 217 5.72 -15.25 -2.91
C ASP A 217 6.39 -14.10 -2.16
N MET A 218 7.27 -13.35 -2.86
CA MET A 218 7.92 -12.18 -2.27
C MET A 218 6.91 -11.07 -1.95
N ILE A 219 5.95 -10.79 -2.84
CA ILE A 219 4.88 -9.83 -2.61
C ILE A 219 4.10 -10.20 -1.35
N LEU A 220 3.66 -11.46 -1.22
CA LEU A 220 2.93 -11.94 -0.05
C LEU A 220 3.73 -11.79 1.24
N ASP A 221 5.00 -12.19 1.23
CA ASP A 221 5.87 -12.09 2.39
C ASP A 221 6.08 -10.61 2.80
N LEU A 222 6.21 -9.67 1.84
CA LEU A 222 6.32 -8.23 2.14
C LEU A 222 5.04 -7.68 2.79
N TYR A 223 3.85 -8.05 2.30
CA TYR A 223 2.58 -7.69 2.96
C TYR A 223 2.49 -8.27 4.38
N GLU A 224 2.82 -9.54 4.56
CA GLU A 224 2.81 -10.18 5.88
C GLU A 224 3.78 -9.49 6.86
N VAL A 225 4.99 -9.11 6.40
CA VAL A 225 5.95 -8.35 7.21
C VAL A 225 5.39 -6.99 7.59
N LYS A 226 4.89 -6.20 6.60
CA LYS A 226 4.30 -4.87 6.83
C LYS A 226 3.22 -4.94 7.91
N TRP A 227 2.26 -5.85 7.75
CA TRP A 227 1.14 -5.98 8.69
C TRP A 227 1.54 -6.56 10.04
N ALA A 228 2.55 -7.42 10.11
CA ALA A 228 3.11 -7.90 11.38
C ALA A 228 3.78 -6.75 12.17
N LEU A 229 4.53 -5.87 11.48
CA LEU A 229 5.16 -4.69 12.08
C LEU A 229 4.12 -3.67 12.58
N GLN A 230 3.09 -3.39 11.81
CA GLN A 230 1.97 -2.51 12.22
C GLN A 230 1.27 -3.02 13.48
N ARG A 231 1.20 -4.35 13.67
CA ARG A 231 0.65 -4.98 14.88
C ARG A 231 1.68 -5.18 16.00
N GLY A 232 2.92 -4.69 15.85
CA GLY A 232 4.00 -4.85 16.83
C GLY A 232 4.53 -6.30 16.99
N GLN A 233 4.25 -7.17 16.01
CA GLN A 233 4.65 -8.60 16.01
C GLN A 233 6.08 -8.78 15.47
N ILE A 234 7.08 -8.17 16.13
CA ILE A 234 8.47 -8.10 15.66
C ILE A 234 9.03 -9.47 15.33
N SER A 235 8.87 -10.47 16.23
CA SER A 235 9.47 -11.80 16.02
C SER A 235 8.94 -12.49 14.76
N SER A 236 7.67 -12.31 14.42
CA SER A 236 7.09 -12.85 13.19
C SER A 236 7.63 -12.13 11.96
N ALA A 237 7.70 -10.79 12.02
CA ALA A 237 8.24 -9.96 10.94
C ALA A 237 9.73 -10.32 10.68
N GLN A 238 10.56 -10.44 11.72
CA GLN A 238 11.97 -10.78 11.58
C GLN A 238 12.21 -12.15 10.93
N LYS A 239 11.39 -13.16 11.25
CA LYS A 239 11.48 -14.48 10.60
C LYS A 239 11.21 -14.40 9.10
N LEU A 240 10.20 -13.63 8.70
CA LEU A 240 9.89 -13.43 7.28
C LEU A 240 10.95 -12.59 6.57
N MET A 241 11.45 -11.53 7.20
CA MET A 241 12.56 -10.73 6.67
C MET A 241 13.81 -11.57 6.46
N GLN A 242 14.15 -12.46 7.41
CA GLN A 242 15.27 -13.39 7.27
C GLN A 242 15.05 -14.34 6.08
N LYS A 243 13.84 -14.88 5.90
CA LYS A 243 13.47 -15.70 4.72
C LYS A 243 13.69 -14.95 3.40
N LEU A 244 13.36 -13.65 3.39
CA LEU A 244 13.55 -12.77 2.24
C LEU A 244 15.00 -12.30 2.04
N GLY A 245 15.90 -12.57 2.99
CA GLY A 245 17.28 -12.08 2.99
C GLY A 245 17.36 -10.57 3.25
N LEU A 246 16.36 -9.99 3.93
CA LEU A 246 16.28 -8.56 4.25
C LEU A 246 16.80 -8.31 5.68
N ASP A 247 17.76 -7.42 5.80
CA ASP A 247 18.30 -6.95 7.08
C ASP A 247 18.60 -5.44 7.05
N GLU A 248 19.12 -4.92 8.14
CA GLU A 248 19.47 -3.49 8.27
C GLU A 248 20.59 -3.03 7.33
N LYS A 249 21.41 -3.97 6.79
CA LYS A 249 22.51 -3.67 5.86
C LYS A 249 22.05 -3.71 4.41
N THR A 250 20.89 -4.29 4.14
CA THR A 250 20.35 -4.40 2.78
C THR A 250 20.21 -3.03 2.13
N SER A 251 20.72 -2.90 0.92
CA SER A 251 20.75 -1.68 0.12
C SER A 251 20.02 -1.86 -1.22
N LEU A 252 19.65 -0.77 -1.87
CA LEU A 252 19.04 -0.80 -3.21
C LEU A 252 19.94 -1.52 -4.22
N ARG A 253 21.27 -1.46 -4.05
CA ARG A 253 22.22 -2.14 -4.94
C ARG A 253 22.06 -3.66 -4.91
N GLU A 254 21.78 -4.23 -3.73
CA GLU A 254 21.59 -5.67 -3.55
C GLU A 254 20.23 -6.12 -4.09
N LEU A 255 19.24 -5.24 -4.12
CA LEU A 255 17.89 -5.50 -4.62
C LEU A 255 17.71 -5.24 -6.13
N ARG A 256 18.80 -5.01 -6.90
CA ARG A 256 18.73 -4.71 -8.34
C ARG A 256 18.16 -5.84 -9.22
N SER A 257 18.08 -7.04 -8.69
CA SER A 257 17.55 -8.21 -9.42
C SER A 257 16.02 -8.32 -9.38
N ILE A 258 15.35 -7.48 -8.61
CA ILE A 258 13.88 -7.44 -8.50
C ILE A 258 13.33 -6.13 -9.06
N PRO A 259 12.01 -6.05 -9.39
CA PRO A 259 11.38 -4.82 -9.84
C PRO A 259 11.63 -3.65 -8.88
N PHE A 260 11.76 -2.44 -9.43
CA PHE A 260 12.05 -1.26 -8.61
C PHE A 260 10.98 -1.03 -7.53
N THR A 261 9.69 -1.16 -7.90
CA THR A 261 8.56 -1.02 -6.97
C THR A 261 8.53 -2.06 -5.83
N MET A 262 9.21 -3.18 -5.99
CA MET A 262 9.40 -4.16 -4.92
C MET A 262 10.65 -3.87 -4.09
N ALA A 263 11.70 -3.33 -4.72
CA ALA A 263 12.95 -3.01 -4.04
C ALA A 263 12.78 -1.83 -3.08
N ASP A 264 12.09 -0.77 -3.48
CA ASP A 264 11.80 0.38 -2.62
C ASP A 264 10.85 0.00 -1.48
N ASN A 265 9.80 -0.81 -1.75
CA ASN A 265 8.91 -1.34 -0.73
C ASN A 265 9.68 -2.20 0.32
N ALA A 266 10.62 -3.05 -0.13
CA ALA A 266 11.48 -3.81 0.77
C ALA A 266 12.32 -2.91 1.69
N LEU A 267 12.87 -1.80 1.15
CA LEU A 267 13.63 -0.82 1.94
C LEU A 267 12.74 -0.04 2.92
N ILE A 268 11.51 0.32 2.53
CA ILE A 268 10.51 0.92 3.42
C ILE A 268 10.19 -0.04 4.57
N ILE A 269 10.03 -1.34 4.30
CA ILE A 269 9.78 -2.37 5.31
C ILE A 269 10.97 -2.51 6.28
N ILE A 270 12.21 -2.46 5.80
CA ILE A 270 13.39 -2.48 6.66
C ILE A 270 13.39 -1.27 7.60
N ALA A 271 13.15 -0.07 7.07
CA ALA A 271 13.06 1.14 7.87
C ALA A 271 11.90 1.08 8.89
N ARG A 272 10.74 0.56 8.50
CA ARG A 272 9.59 0.31 9.38
C ARG A 272 9.95 -0.69 10.49
N SER A 273 10.72 -1.73 10.18
CA SER A 273 11.19 -2.70 11.18
C SER A 273 12.11 -2.05 12.21
N LEU A 274 13.07 -1.23 11.75
CA LEU A 274 13.96 -0.46 12.61
C LEU A 274 13.19 0.52 13.51
N LEU A 275 12.24 1.27 12.94
CA LEU A 275 11.36 2.18 13.67
C LEU A 275 10.55 1.44 14.75
N THR A 276 9.94 0.30 14.40
CA THR A 276 9.12 -0.48 15.35
C THR A 276 9.98 -1.04 16.48
N GLN A 277 11.20 -1.53 16.18
CA GLN A 277 12.13 -2.01 17.19
C GLN A 277 12.63 -0.85 18.06
N GLY A 278 13.05 0.26 17.45
CA GLY A 278 13.52 1.46 18.15
C GLY A 278 12.50 1.98 19.16
N ARG A 279 11.23 2.08 18.74
CA ARG A 279 10.13 2.49 19.61
C ARG A 279 9.87 1.52 20.77
N LEU A 280 9.79 0.22 20.51
CA LEU A 280 9.46 -0.77 21.54
C LEU A 280 10.62 -1.04 22.52
N GLN A 281 11.85 -0.82 22.09
CA GLN A 281 13.07 -1.04 22.89
C GLN A 281 13.65 0.25 23.48
N ASN A 282 13.08 1.42 23.16
CA ASN A 282 13.63 2.75 23.43
C ASN A 282 15.08 2.87 22.94
N ASP A 283 15.32 2.47 21.68
CA ASP A 283 16.66 2.43 21.06
C ASP A 283 16.80 3.58 20.04
N PRO A 284 17.44 4.70 20.41
CA PRO A 284 17.62 5.83 19.51
C PRO A 284 18.54 5.53 18.31
N GLU A 285 19.43 4.56 18.40
CA GLU A 285 20.34 4.19 17.30
C GLU A 285 19.52 3.58 16.15
N LYS A 286 18.60 2.69 16.47
CA LYS A 286 17.68 2.11 15.47
C LYS A 286 16.75 3.15 14.86
N LEU A 287 16.27 4.11 15.65
CA LEU A 287 15.45 5.20 15.14
C LEU A 287 16.24 6.10 14.17
N ASN A 288 17.49 6.43 14.51
CA ASN A 288 18.34 7.22 13.61
C ASN A 288 18.70 6.45 12.34
N LEU A 289 18.96 5.14 12.42
CA LEU A 289 19.21 4.30 11.25
C LEU A 289 17.96 4.20 10.34
N ALA A 290 16.75 4.13 10.92
CA ALA A 290 15.51 4.20 10.14
C ALA A 290 15.40 5.52 9.39
N ILE A 291 15.69 6.66 10.04
CA ILE A 291 15.69 7.99 9.43
C ILE A 291 16.69 8.07 8.27
N GLU A 292 17.90 7.55 8.47
CA GLU A 292 18.94 7.52 7.43
C GLU A 292 18.44 6.79 6.18
N LYS A 293 17.95 5.55 6.34
CA LYS A 293 17.44 4.74 5.23
C LYS A 293 16.24 5.38 4.52
N LEU A 294 15.31 5.99 5.27
CA LEU A 294 14.17 6.69 4.68
C LEU A 294 14.61 7.94 3.90
N ASN A 295 15.56 8.71 4.42
CA ASN A 295 16.09 9.89 3.71
C ASN A 295 16.85 9.53 2.42
N GLU A 296 17.50 8.36 2.36
CA GLU A 296 18.10 7.84 1.12
C GLU A 296 17.07 7.52 0.05
N LEU A 297 15.86 7.10 0.45
CA LEU A 297 14.77 6.79 -0.48
C LEU A 297 14.10 8.03 -1.07
N VAL A 298 13.98 9.13 -0.33
CA VAL A 298 13.26 10.33 -0.75
C VAL A 298 13.66 10.82 -2.16
N PRO A 299 14.94 11.08 -2.48
CA PRO A 299 15.32 11.56 -3.81
C PRO A 299 15.02 10.51 -4.92
N LEU A 300 15.15 9.24 -4.62
CA LEU A 300 14.88 8.16 -5.59
C LEU A 300 13.39 8.05 -5.92
N LEU A 301 12.52 8.17 -4.91
CA LEU A 301 11.07 8.15 -5.09
C LEU A 301 10.56 9.38 -5.83
N ILE A 302 11.16 10.56 -5.57
CA ILE A 302 10.86 11.79 -6.31
C ILE A 302 11.24 11.65 -7.79
N ASP A 303 12.44 11.16 -8.08
CA ASP A 303 12.91 10.95 -9.46
C ASP A 303 12.08 9.91 -10.21
N ALA A 304 11.68 8.85 -9.53
CA ALA A 304 10.81 7.83 -10.07
C ALA A 304 9.33 8.27 -10.19
N GLY A 305 8.89 9.29 -9.45
CA GLY A 305 7.49 9.75 -9.38
C GLY A 305 6.60 8.85 -8.51
N MET A 306 7.16 8.10 -7.55
CA MET A 306 6.45 7.18 -6.67
C MET A 306 5.82 7.94 -5.48
N VAL A 307 4.71 8.63 -5.74
CA VAL A 307 4.09 9.55 -4.77
C VAL A 307 3.49 8.82 -3.57
N GLU A 308 2.84 7.67 -3.78
CA GLU A 308 2.27 6.87 -2.69
C GLU A 308 3.36 6.43 -1.70
N HIS A 309 4.46 5.86 -2.20
CA HIS A 309 5.60 5.45 -1.36
C HIS A 309 6.29 6.66 -0.71
N LEU A 310 6.35 7.80 -1.40
CA LEU A 310 6.89 9.03 -0.84
C LEU A 310 6.06 9.54 0.36
N ILE A 311 4.72 9.46 0.28
CA ILE A 311 3.83 9.77 1.41
C ILE A 311 4.12 8.80 2.58
N GLU A 312 4.22 7.49 2.33
CA GLU A 312 4.52 6.50 3.38
C GLU A 312 5.88 6.80 4.03
N VAL A 313 6.91 7.14 3.25
CA VAL A 313 8.23 7.52 3.76
C VAL A 313 8.15 8.75 4.67
N TYR A 314 7.44 9.80 4.28
CA TYR A 314 7.27 11.00 5.12
C TYR A 314 6.46 10.70 6.39
N ILE A 315 5.47 9.83 6.33
CA ILE A 315 4.73 9.35 7.51
C ILE A 315 5.70 8.64 8.48
N LEU A 316 6.51 7.69 8.00
CA LEU A 316 7.47 6.96 8.83
C LEU A 316 8.57 7.87 9.41
N LEU A 317 9.06 8.84 8.63
CA LEU A 317 9.99 9.86 9.12
C LEU A 317 9.37 10.68 10.24
N SER A 318 8.11 11.12 10.09
CA SER A 318 7.42 11.88 11.14
C SER A 318 7.27 11.08 12.43
N LEU A 319 6.97 9.80 12.34
CA LEU A 319 6.91 8.89 13.48
C LEU A 319 8.28 8.72 14.14
N ALA A 320 9.36 8.54 13.37
CA ALA A 320 10.70 8.40 13.91
C ALA A 320 11.19 9.69 14.62
N TYR A 321 10.92 10.86 14.04
CA TYR A 321 11.22 12.15 14.69
C TYR A 321 10.40 12.38 15.95
N HIS A 322 9.13 11.97 15.96
CA HIS A 322 8.28 12.03 17.15
C HIS A 322 8.87 11.21 18.30
N GLU A 323 9.26 9.95 18.05
CA GLU A 323 9.88 9.08 19.07
C GLU A 323 11.23 9.64 19.61
N LEU A 324 11.94 10.41 18.80
CA LEU A 324 13.18 11.09 19.20
C LEU A 324 12.96 12.49 19.83
N ASN A 325 11.70 12.92 20.03
CA ASN A 325 11.33 14.27 20.50
C ASN A 325 11.88 15.41 19.61
N LYS A 326 12.10 15.16 18.31
CA LYS A 326 12.52 16.14 17.31
C LYS A 326 11.29 16.82 16.70
N ASN A 327 10.67 17.74 17.47
CA ASN A 327 9.35 18.27 17.13
C ASN A 327 9.31 19.10 15.85
N ASP A 328 10.34 19.88 15.54
CA ASP A 328 10.34 20.72 14.34
C ASP A 328 10.50 19.88 13.06
N GLU A 329 11.36 18.86 13.08
CA GLU A 329 11.51 17.91 11.98
C GLU A 329 10.24 17.08 11.79
N MET A 330 9.63 16.63 12.88
CA MET A 330 8.36 15.89 12.87
C MET A 330 7.26 16.74 12.23
N LEU A 331 7.07 17.99 12.66
CA LEU A 331 6.07 18.90 12.13
C LEU A 331 6.30 19.22 10.64
N THR A 332 7.55 19.46 10.24
CA THR A 332 7.90 19.73 8.84
C THR A 332 7.60 18.51 7.95
N THR A 333 7.94 17.33 8.42
CA THR A 333 7.80 16.09 7.66
C THR A 333 6.32 15.67 7.53
N VAL A 334 5.53 15.72 8.63
CA VAL A 334 4.10 15.41 8.57
C VAL A 334 3.34 16.43 7.72
N ASN A 335 3.72 17.73 7.75
CA ASN A 335 3.15 18.73 6.86
C ASN A 335 3.37 18.38 5.39
N THR A 336 4.57 17.91 5.04
CA THR A 336 4.89 17.46 3.69
C THR A 336 4.04 16.23 3.29
N ALA A 337 3.94 15.23 4.16
CA ALA A 337 3.09 14.07 3.92
C ALA A 337 1.62 14.46 3.67
N LEU A 338 1.05 15.29 4.53
CA LEU A 338 -0.35 15.74 4.44
C LEU A 338 -0.61 16.53 3.15
N LYS A 339 0.27 17.46 2.79
CA LYS A 339 0.15 18.24 1.55
C LYS A 339 0.22 17.40 0.29
N THR A 340 1.08 16.37 0.31
CA THR A 340 1.23 15.46 -0.83
C THR A 340 0.01 14.54 -0.96
N ALA A 341 -0.57 14.14 0.17
CA ALA A 341 -1.68 13.19 0.21
C ALA A 341 -3.05 13.82 -0.07
N GLU A 342 -3.28 15.07 0.36
CA GLU A 342 -4.61 15.71 0.33
C GLU A 342 -5.23 15.84 -1.06
N PRO A 343 -4.52 16.25 -2.13
CA PRO A 343 -5.14 16.48 -3.43
C PRO A 343 -5.88 15.27 -4.00
N GLU A 344 -5.39 14.07 -3.70
CA GLU A 344 -5.94 12.79 -4.19
C GLU A 344 -6.53 11.94 -3.05
N GLU A 345 -6.58 12.52 -1.85
CA GLU A 345 -7.21 11.94 -0.67
C GLU A 345 -6.60 10.61 -0.18
N PHE A 346 -5.27 10.47 -0.22
CA PHE A 346 -4.57 9.33 0.36
C PHE A 346 -4.73 9.28 1.88
N ARG A 347 -5.81 8.66 2.36
CA ARG A 347 -6.13 8.56 3.80
C ARG A 347 -5.57 7.31 4.43
N GLN A 348 -5.64 6.17 3.73
CA GLN A 348 -5.35 4.87 4.33
C GLN A 348 -3.94 4.79 4.92
N LEU A 349 -2.94 5.37 4.26
CA LEU A 349 -1.55 5.38 4.73
C LEU A 349 -1.38 5.99 6.13
N PHE A 350 -2.16 7.05 6.45
CA PHE A 350 -2.16 7.65 7.79
C PHE A 350 -2.92 6.78 8.80
N LEU A 351 -4.02 6.19 8.37
CA LEU A 351 -4.87 5.36 9.23
C LEU A 351 -4.18 4.06 9.64
N ASP A 352 -3.33 3.54 8.78
CA ASP A 352 -2.52 2.34 9.02
C ASP A 352 -1.56 2.49 10.22
N GLU A 353 -1.17 3.72 10.57
CA GLU A 353 -0.26 3.99 11.68
C GLU A 353 -0.98 4.13 13.04
N GLY A 354 -2.30 4.22 13.02
CA GLY A 354 -3.13 4.20 14.23
C GLY A 354 -2.81 5.32 15.21
N ILE A 355 -2.70 4.97 16.50
CA ILE A 355 -2.54 5.94 17.59
C ILE A 355 -1.30 6.82 17.47
N PRO A 356 -0.10 6.31 17.14
CA PRO A 356 1.07 7.20 16.99
C PRO A 356 0.82 8.33 16.00
N MET A 357 0.11 8.07 14.91
CA MET A 357 -0.26 9.10 13.95
C MET A 357 -1.29 10.08 14.52
N SER A 358 -2.25 9.62 15.31
CA SER A 358 -3.21 10.52 15.94
C SER A 358 -2.53 11.54 16.88
N GLN A 359 -1.50 11.11 17.61
CA GLN A 359 -0.70 11.99 18.46
C GLN A 359 0.03 13.07 17.65
N ILE A 360 0.66 12.68 16.54
CA ILE A 360 1.34 13.62 15.64
C ILE A 360 0.34 14.62 15.04
N LEU A 361 -0.85 14.18 14.61
CA LEU A 361 -1.87 15.06 14.04
C LEU A 361 -2.42 16.04 15.08
N ILE A 362 -2.55 15.65 16.35
CA ILE A 362 -2.91 16.56 17.45
C ILE A 362 -1.83 17.62 17.66
N HIS A 363 -0.54 17.23 17.74
CA HIS A 363 0.57 18.18 17.84
C HIS A 363 0.61 19.12 16.63
N TYR A 364 0.35 18.59 15.42
CA TYR A 364 0.30 19.39 14.21
C TYR A 364 -0.83 20.43 14.25
N LEU A 365 -2.03 20.06 14.67
CA LEU A 365 -3.16 21.00 14.82
C LEU A 365 -2.88 22.08 15.88
N ALA A 366 -2.20 21.71 16.98
CA ALA A 366 -1.77 22.67 18.01
C ALA A 366 -0.72 23.67 17.44
N ALA A 367 0.23 23.19 16.65
CA ALA A 367 1.23 24.04 15.99
C ALA A 367 0.60 24.99 14.95
N LEU A 368 -0.45 24.56 14.23
CA LEU A 368 -1.22 25.43 13.34
C LEU A 368 -1.90 26.58 14.09
N LYS A 369 -2.47 26.34 15.27
CA LYS A 369 -3.09 27.38 16.11
C LYS A 369 -2.05 28.43 16.58
N GLN A 370 -0.80 28.02 16.77
CA GLN A 370 0.31 28.89 17.17
C GLN A 370 0.97 29.65 16.00
N ASN A 371 0.43 29.55 14.77
CA ASN A 371 0.98 30.15 13.55
C ASN A 371 2.47 29.80 13.28
N LYS A 372 2.88 28.58 13.66
CA LYS A 372 4.26 28.11 13.40
C LYS A 372 4.58 27.94 11.91
N PHE A 373 3.57 27.79 11.07
CA PHE A 373 3.70 27.66 9.63
C PHE A 373 3.22 28.94 8.93
N ARG A 374 3.94 29.38 7.90
CA ARG A 374 3.64 30.64 7.20
C ARG A 374 2.85 30.47 5.90
N ASP A 375 3.05 29.39 5.14
CA ASP A 375 2.45 29.22 3.81
C ASP A 375 2.19 27.75 3.43
N ASN A 376 1.21 27.56 2.54
CA ASN A 376 0.93 26.30 1.85
C ASN A 376 0.67 25.11 2.78
N LEU A 377 -0.43 25.20 3.52
CA LEU A 377 -0.85 24.19 4.49
C LEU A 377 -1.92 23.24 3.90
N PRO A 378 -1.97 21.98 4.34
CA PRO A 378 -3.13 21.12 4.06
C PRO A 378 -4.38 21.73 4.68
N SER A 379 -5.56 21.40 4.14
CA SER A 379 -6.81 21.89 4.70
C SER A 379 -7.02 21.32 6.11
N LYS A 380 -7.54 22.18 7.00
CA LYS A 380 -7.91 21.73 8.35
C LYS A 380 -8.91 20.58 8.30
N ASN A 381 -9.80 20.57 7.30
CA ASN A 381 -10.81 19.53 7.14
C ASN A 381 -10.19 18.17 6.86
N PHE A 382 -9.15 18.08 6.02
CA PHE A 382 -8.47 16.83 5.75
C PHE A 382 -7.79 16.26 7.00
N VAL A 383 -7.10 17.13 7.75
CA VAL A 383 -6.43 16.72 8.99
C VAL A 383 -7.41 16.29 10.07
N THR A 384 -8.53 17.01 10.23
CA THR A 384 -9.57 16.65 11.22
C THR A 384 -10.35 15.40 10.81
N ASP A 385 -10.59 15.15 9.50
CA ASP A 385 -11.17 13.91 9.01
C ASP A 385 -10.27 12.71 9.33
N LEU A 386 -8.96 12.80 9.07
CA LEU A 386 -8.00 11.76 9.46
C LEU A 386 -8.05 11.49 10.97
N LEU A 387 -8.04 12.54 11.77
CA LEU A 387 -8.04 12.41 13.21
C LEU A 387 -9.37 11.82 13.74
N PHE A 388 -10.52 12.21 13.15
CA PHE A 388 -11.81 11.61 13.44
C PHE A 388 -11.81 10.10 13.16
N ARG A 389 -11.32 9.68 11.99
CA ARG A 389 -11.24 8.26 11.61
C ARG A 389 -10.32 7.45 12.52
N LEU A 390 -9.22 8.04 12.98
CA LEU A 390 -8.27 7.40 13.90
C LEU A 390 -8.84 7.25 15.33
N THR A 391 -9.67 8.20 15.78
CA THR A 391 -10.08 8.29 17.19
C THR A 391 -11.58 8.09 17.43
N ASN A 392 -12.41 8.10 16.36
CA ASN A 392 -13.88 8.16 16.42
C ASN A 392 -14.42 9.35 17.23
N LYS A 393 -13.71 10.49 17.21
CA LYS A 393 -14.10 11.72 17.93
C LYS A 393 -14.11 12.92 16.98
N ASP A 394 -15.16 13.74 17.08
CA ASP A 394 -15.22 15.04 16.41
C ASP A 394 -14.31 16.06 17.10
N PHE A 395 -13.31 16.53 16.38
CA PHE A 395 -12.42 17.61 16.82
C PHE A 395 -12.93 18.96 16.29
N ASP A 396 -13.91 19.56 17.00
CA ASP A 396 -14.39 20.92 16.70
C ASP A 396 -13.41 21.97 17.24
N LEU A 397 -12.57 22.49 16.35
CA LEU A 397 -11.58 23.52 16.66
C LEU A 397 -12.22 24.86 17.10
N LYS A 398 -13.53 25.06 16.90
CA LYS A 398 -14.24 26.30 17.29
C LYS A 398 -14.66 26.30 18.75
N LYS A 399 -14.80 25.16 19.40
CA LYS A 399 -15.26 25.07 20.80
C LYS A 399 -14.21 25.44 21.84
N ASN A 400 -12.92 25.44 21.51
CA ASN A 400 -11.83 25.70 22.46
C ASN A 400 -11.36 27.15 22.55
N GLU A 401 -12.08 28.11 21.95
CA GLU A 401 -11.68 29.54 22.06
C GLU A 401 -12.13 30.22 23.38
N LYS A 402 -12.83 29.53 24.27
CA LYS A 402 -13.38 30.18 25.48
C LYS A 402 -12.93 29.66 26.83
N GLU A 403 -12.11 28.60 26.90
CA GLU A 403 -11.60 28.13 28.20
C GLU A 403 -10.09 27.87 28.14
N SER A 404 -9.32 28.91 28.44
CA SER A 404 -7.88 28.85 28.61
C SER A 404 -7.53 28.80 30.11
N GLU A 405 -7.34 27.60 30.64
CA GLU A 405 -6.43 27.36 31.74
C GLU A 405 -5.30 26.45 31.26
N PRO A 406 -4.04 26.69 31.65
CA PRO A 406 -2.91 25.90 31.16
C PRO A 406 -2.90 24.54 31.88
N VAL A 407 -3.39 23.51 31.21
CA VAL A 407 -3.20 22.12 31.63
C VAL A 407 -1.91 21.62 31.01
N SER A 408 -1.04 21.03 31.82
CA SER A 408 0.24 20.48 31.38
C SER A 408 0.03 19.40 30.31
N ASP A 409 0.82 19.48 29.24
CA ASP A 409 0.68 18.72 27.97
C ASP A 409 0.72 17.18 28.10
N GLU A 410 1.17 16.63 29.23
CA GLU A 410 1.36 15.18 29.40
C GLU A 410 0.14 14.43 29.97
N ASP A 411 -0.72 15.06 30.76
CA ASP A 411 -1.80 14.35 31.49
C ASP A 411 -3.13 14.23 30.73
N VAL A 412 -3.36 15.06 29.70
CA VAL A 412 -4.66 15.12 28.99
C VAL A 412 -4.78 14.12 27.86
N LEU A 413 -3.68 13.66 27.29
CA LEU A 413 -3.66 12.90 26.03
C LEU A 413 -3.96 11.40 26.17
N ILE A 414 -3.70 10.79 27.32
CA ILE A 414 -3.76 9.33 27.47
C ILE A 414 -5.14 8.86 27.95
N VAL A 415 -5.84 9.65 28.77
CA VAL A 415 -7.16 9.32 29.33
C VAL A 415 -8.25 9.27 28.25
N GLU A 416 -8.08 9.98 27.15
CA GLU A 416 -9.07 10.07 26.08
C GLU A 416 -8.94 9.01 24.96
N LEU A 417 -7.87 8.23 24.93
CA LEU A 417 -7.60 7.25 23.88
C LEU A 417 -8.34 5.92 24.02
N LEU A 418 -8.74 5.56 25.23
CA LEU A 418 -9.56 4.37 25.47
C LEU A 418 -11.04 4.72 25.34
N THR A 419 -11.77 3.94 24.55
CA THR A 419 -13.24 4.07 24.55
C THR A 419 -13.81 3.73 25.92
N ALA A 420 -14.99 4.25 26.25
CA ALA A 420 -15.66 3.90 27.50
C ALA A 420 -15.75 2.39 27.72
N ARG A 421 -15.97 1.64 26.63
CA ARG A 421 -16.07 0.16 26.67
C ARG A 421 -14.71 -0.52 26.87
N GLU A 422 -13.66 -0.02 26.28
CA GLU A 422 -12.29 -0.53 26.49
C GLU A 422 -11.81 -0.25 27.91
N ASN A 423 -12.13 0.93 28.45
CA ASN A 423 -11.81 1.28 29.84
C ASN A 423 -12.57 0.39 30.83
N GLU A 424 -13.85 0.17 30.61
CA GLU A 424 -14.69 -0.72 31.43
C GLU A 424 -14.14 -2.16 31.44
N ILE A 425 -13.76 -2.67 30.28
CA ILE A 425 -13.13 -3.99 30.14
C ILE A 425 -11.78 -4.02 30.84
N LEU A 426 -10.93 -2.99 30.70
CA LEU A 426 -9.65 -2.90 31.39
C LEU A 426 -9.79 -2.84 32.89
N GLN A 427 -10.81 -2.17 33.43
CA GLN A 427 -11.11 -2.18 34.87
C GLN A 427 -11.42 -3.59 35.38
N LEU A 428 -12.21 -4.36 34.63
CA LEU A 428 -12.52 -5.76 34.97
C LEU A 428 -11.27 -6.65 34.87
N VAL A 429 -10.41 -6.39 33.87
CA VAL A 429 -9.09 -7.04 33.73
C VAL A 429 -8.21 -6.73 34.94
N GLY A 430 -8.21 -5.50 35.44
CA GLY A 430 -7.51 -5.05 36.63
C GLY A 430 -7.98 -5.74 37.90
N LYS A 431 -9.27 -6.07 37.99
CA LYS A 431 -9.90 -6.86 39.06
C LYS A 431 -9.60 -8.37 38.93
N GLY A 432 -8.93 -8.83 37.90
CA GLY A 432 -8.55 -10.22 37.69
C GLY A 432 -9.58 -11.07 36.92
N CYS A 433 -10.68 -10.50 36.43
CA CYS A 433 -11.74 -11.24 35.73
C CYS A 433 -11.20 -11.89 34.43
N SER A 434 -11.54 -13.14 34.17
CA SER A 434 -11.30 -13.81 32.91
C SER A 434 -12.14 -13.23 31.77
N ASN A 435 -11.79 -13.49 30.51
CA ASN A 435 -12.58 -13.01 29.38
C ASN A 435 -14.01 -13.56 29.36
N HIS A 436 -14.24 -14.71 29.97
CA HIS A 436 -15.56 -15.31 30.10
C HIS A 436 -16.39 -14.57 31.14
N GLU A 437 -15.83 -14.24 32.30
CA GLU A 437 -16.48 -13.47 33.36
C GLU A 437 -16.81 -12.07 32.88
N ILE A 438 -15.87 -11.40 32.15
CA ILE A 438 -16.11 -10.10 31.54
C ILE A 438 -17.27 -10.16 30.53
N ALA A 439 -17.33 -11.23 29.72
CA ALA A 439 -18.39 -11.42 28.75
C ALA A 439 -19.77 -11.55 29.42
N LEU A 440 -19.83 -12.28 30.52
CA LEU A 440 -21.06 -12.44 31.31
C LEU A 440 -21.47 -11.10 31.96
N GLU A 441 -20.54 -10.41 32.63
CA GLU A 441 -20.80 -9.15 33.34
C GLU A 441 -21.27 -8.02 32.40
N LEU A 442 -20.71 -8.00 31.19
CA LEU A 442 -20.98 -6.96 30.19
C LEU A 442 -22.04 -7.36 29.15
N HIS A 443 -22.64 -8.55 29.28
CA HIS A 443 -23.63 -9.11 28.34
C HIS A 443 -23.19 -9.10 26.87
N ILE A 444 -21.94 -9.46 26.61
CA ILE A 444 -21.36 -9.53 25.25
C ILE A 444 -20.67 -10.89 25.00
N SER A 445 -20.33 -11.19 23.75
CA SER A 445 -19.62 -12.44 23.45
C SER A 445 -18.16 -12.38 23.93
N VAL A 446 -17.58 -13.55 24.26
CA VAL A 446 -16.15 -13.68 24.61
C VAL A 446 -15.24 -13.16 23.48
N ASN A 447 -15.69 -13.33 22.22
CA ASN A 447 -14.97 -12.81 21.06
C ASN A 447 -15.00 -11.28 20.99
N THR A 448 -16.10 -10.67 21.39
CA THR A 448 -16.22 -9.21 21.51
C THR A 448 -15.30 -8.67 22.61
N VAL A 449 -15.20 -9.36 23.76
CA VAL A 449 -14.24 -9.01 24.83
C VAL A 449 -12.80 -9.09 24.32
N LYS A 450 -12.43 -10.18 23.63
CA LYS A 450 -11.10 -10.33 23.04
C LYS A 450 -10.77 -9.20 22.06
N ARG A 451 -11.73 -8.79 21.24
CA ARG A 451 -11.56 -7.68 20.30
C ARG A 451 -11.29 -6.36 21.02
N HIS A 452 -12.10 -6.02 22.04
CA HIS A 452 -11.89 -4.80 22.81
C HIS A 452 -10.58 -4.82 23.60
N LEU A 453 -10.18 -5.98 24.15
CA LEU A 453 -8.88 -6.13 24.82
C LEU A 453 -7.71 -5.94 23.87
N ASN A 454 -7.78 -6.51 22.67
CA ASN A 454 -6.73 -6.31 21.67
C ASN A 454 -6.62 -4.84 21.29
N ASN A 455 -7.74 -4.15 21.09
CA ASN A 455 -7.76 -2.73 20.81
C ASN A 455 -7.18 -1.92 21.98
N ALA A 456 -7.59 -2.22 23.22
CA ALA A 456 -7.05 -1.57 24.41
C ALA A 456 -5.53 -1.82 24.56
N PHE A 457 -5.06 -3.04 24.31
CA PHE A 457 -3.62 -3.38 24.37
C PHE A 457 -2.82 -2.64 23.30
N MET A 458 -3.36 -2.54 22.08
CA MET A 458 -2.75 -1.70 21.04
C MET A 458 -2.67 -0.24 21.47
N LYS A 459 -3.76 0.30 22.01
CA LYS A 459 -3.84 1.67 22.50
C LYS A 459 -2.87 1.97 23.65
N LEU A 460 -2.61 1.00 24.51
CA LEU A 460 -1.64 1.10 25.60
C LEU A 460 -0.19 0.77 25.18
N GLY A 461 0.05 0.44 23.91
CA GLY A 461 1.36 0.04 23.41
C GLY A 461 1.91 -1.25 24.04
N VAL A 462 1.02 -2.19 24.42
CA VAL A 462 1.41 -3.42 25.13
C VAL A 462 0.88 -4.67 24.42
N SER A 463 1.65 -5.77 24.54
CA SER A 463 1.31 -7.05 23.90
C SER A 463 0.79 -8.12 24.86
N THR A 464 0.81 -7.87 26.18
CA THR A 464 0.40 -8.86 27.17
C THR A 464 -0.56 -8.28 28.22
N ARG A 465 -1.49 -9.12 28.70
CA ARG A 465 -2.47 -8.76 29.75
C ARG A 465 -1.80 -8.18 31.00
N THR A 466 -0.71 -8.80 31.46
CA THR A 466 0.03 -8.37 32.65
C THR A 466 0.65 -6.98 32.48
N ARG A 467 1.19 -6.72 31.27
CA ARG A 467 1.77 -5.43 30.92
C ARG A 467 0.69 -4.36 30.77
N ALA A 468 -0.49 -4.72 30.22
CA ALA A 468 -1.64 -3.83 30.13
C ALA A 468 -2.14 -3.39 31.51
N ILE A 469 -2.24 -4.30 32.47
CA ILE A 469 -2.62 -3.97 33.85
C ILE A 469 -1.61 -2.98 34.46
N ARG A 470 -0.30 -3.23 34.28
CA ARG A 470 0.74 -2.36 34.84
C ARG A 470 0.68 -0.95 34.25
N VAL A 471 0.61 -0.85 32.92
CA VAL A 471 0.54 0.45 32.22
C VAL A 471 -0.77 1.17 32.56
N ALA A 472 -1.90 0.47 32.56
CA ALA A 472 -3.19 1.04 32.91
C ALA A 472 -3.23 1.58 34.37
N ARG A 473 -2.51 0.94 35.32
CA ARG A 473 -2.33 1.46 36.69
C ARG A 473 -1.43 2.69 36.73
N GLN A 474 -0.29 2.67 36.04
CA GLN A 474 0.61 3.81 35.97
C GLN A 474 -0.06 5.06 35.37
N GLN A 475 -0.98 4.86 34.45
CA GLN A 475 -1.71 5.92 33.75
C GLN A 475 -3.08 6.24 34.39
N GLY A 476 -3.42 5.65 35.55
CA GLY A 476 -4.63 5.95 36.29
C GLY A 476 -5.95 5.41 35.74
N PHE A 477 -5.92 4.54 34.72
CA PHE A 477 -7.13 3.92 34.13
C PHE A 477 -7.76 2.88 35.07
N ILE A 478 -6.96 2.20 35.86
CA ILE A 478 -7.40 1.21 36.83
C ILE A 478 -6.71 1.47 38.19
N LYS A 479 -7.45 1.23 39.25
CA LYS A 479 -6.97 1.36 40.62
C LYS A 479 -6.10 0.18 41.07
#